data_9bb4ad617ea1cfdecf565d119b1c25bc
#
_entry.id   9bb4ad617ea1cfdecf565d119b1c25bc
#
_cell.length_a   1.000
_cell.length_b   1.000
_cell.length_c   1.000
_cell.angle_alpha   90.00
_cell.angle_beta   90.00
_cell.angle_gamma   90.00
#
_symmetry.space_group_name_H-M   'P 1'
#
loop_
_entity.id
_entity.type
_entity.pdbx_description
1 polymer ?
#
loop_
_entity_poly.entity_id
_entity_poly.type
_entity_poly.pdbx_seq_one_letter_code
_entity_poly.pdbx_strand_id
1 'polypeptide(L)'
;MKRIPRPAVLALALAALAATVGAQAQQGPKPEQLIKWRQSAYQVIAWNNGRIKANVEGTYNKEEVVKAANTIAALANSGLGALFAPGTETGKGWHDTTAKPELFKPGSKVGDYAAAFTKEANELAQVAQLGDQAKTKEQFGKLGKTCKACHDDYKNKE
;
A
#
# COMPACT_ATOMS: atom_id res chain seq x y z
N MET A 1 -6.95 -58.28 40.11
CA MET A 1 -6.19 -57.07 39.73
C MET A 1 -5.83 -57.19 38.24
N LYS A 2 -6.53 -56.50 37.32
CA LYS A 2 -6.25 -56.54 35.88
C LYS A 2 -5.13 -55.53 35.59
N ARG A 3 -3.99 -56.01 35.09
CA ARG A 3 -2.85 -55.16 34.66
C ARG A 3 -3.20 -54.47 33.35
N ILE A 4 -3.20 -53.16 33.35
CA ILE A 4 -3.40 -52.33 32.14
C ILE A 4 -2.13 -52.51 31.26
N PRO A 5 -2.29 -52.86 29.96
CA PRO A 5 -1.15 -53.09 29.09
C PRO A 5 -0.41 -51.77 28.82
N ARG A 6 0.93 -51.80 29.02
CA ARG A 6 1.86 -50.66 28.86
C ARG A 6 1.79 -49.90 27.54
N PRO A 7 1.35 -50.45 26.39
CA PRO A 7 1.29 -49.66 25.14
C PRO A 7 0.18 -48.60 25.11
N ALA A 8 -0.90 -48.77 25.92
CA ALA A 8 -2.00 -47.79 25.93
C ALA A 8 -1.63 -46.46 26.60
N VAL A 9 -0.65 -46.47 27.51
CA VAL A 9 -0.19 -45.25 28.21
C VAL A 9 0.74 -44.41 27.30
N LEU A 10 1.53 -45.05 26.44
CA LEU A 10 2.41 -44.36 25.49
C LEU A 10 1.63 -43.67 24.35
N ALA A 11 0.50 -44.25 23.91
CA ALA A 11 -0.31 -43.67 22.85
C ALA A 11 -1.04 -42.39 23.31
N LEU A 12 -1.45 -42.32 24.58
CA LEU A 12 -2.09 -41.14 25.16
C LEU A 12 -1.10 -39.97 25.38
N ALA A 13 0.16 -40.26 25.69
CA ALA A 13 1.19 -39.22 25.87
C ALA A 13 1.62 -38.55 24.54
N LEU A 14 1.63 -39.32 23.44
CA LEU A 14 1.94 -38.78 22.10
C LEU A 14 0.80 -37.93 21.52
N ALA A 15 -0.46 -38.23 21.84
CA ALA A 15 -1.61 -37.45 21.41
C ALA A 15 -1.69 -36.08 22.12
N ALA A 16 -1.20 -35.99 23.36
CA ALA A 16 -1.19 -34.73 24.12
C ALA A 16 -0.10 -33.73 23.64
N LEU A 17 1.01 -34.20 23.03
CA LEU A 17 2.03 -33.32 22.47
C LEU A 17 1.66 -32.72 21.10
N ALA A 18 0.75 -33.36 20.36
CA ALA A 18 0.33 -32.85 19.04
C ALA A 18 -0.67 -31.69 19.12
N ALA A 19 -1.27 -31.45 20.28
CA ALA A 19 -2.31 -30.42 20.47
C ALA A 19 -1.75 -29.02 20.81
N THR A 20 -0.43 -28.87 21.02
CA THR A 20 0.17 -27.58 21.41
C THR A 20 0.85 -26.80 20.27
N VAL A 21 0.80 -27.30 19.02
CA VAL A 21 1.41 -26.65 17.85
C VAL A 21 0.40 -25.83 17.03
N GLY A 22 -0.72 -25.41 17.59
CA GLY A 22 -1.82 -24.91 16.78
C GLY A 22 -2.48 -23.59 17.13
N ALA A 23 -1.85 -22.64 17.83
CA ALA A 23 -2.48 -21.34 18.03
C ALA A 23 -1.48 -20.20 18.26
N GLN A 24 -0.49 -20.11 17.42
CA GLN A 24 0.07 -18.78 17.17
C GLN A 24 -0.84 -18.13 16.13
N ALA A 25 -1.91 -17.49 16.60
CA ALA A 25 -2.64 -16.54 15.81
C ALA A 25 -1.59 -15.53 15.30
N GLN A 26 -1.35 -15.55 14.01
CA GLN A 26 -0.39 -14.66 13.36
C GLN A 26 -0.90 -13.24 13.59
N GLN A 27 -0.39 -12.59 14.63
CA GLN A 27 -0.76 -11.21 14.92
C GLN A 27 -0.41 -10.39 13.67
N GLY A 28 -1.41 -9.73 13.11
CA GLY A 28 -1.21 -8.84 11.96
C GLY A 28 -0.14 -7.78 12.27
N PRO A 29 0.31 -7.05 11.25
CA PRO A 29 1.30 -5.99 11.44
C PRO A 29 0.82 -4.96 12.48
N LYS A 30 1.74 -4.48 13.31
CA LYS A 30 1.44 -3.39 14.26
C LYS A 30 1.06 -2.10 13.52
N PRO A 31 0.22 -1.22 14.11
CA PRO A 31 -0.17 0.05 13.49
C PRO A 31 1.02 0.89 13.00
N GLU A 32 2.08 1.01 13.79
CA GLU A 32 3.29 1.76 13.42
C GLU A 32 3.98 1.18 12.18
N GLN A 33 3.92 -0.12 12.01
CA GLN A 33 4.49 -0.79 10.83
C GLN A 33 3.66 -0.52 9.58
N LEU A 34 2.33 -0.50 9.68
CA LEU A 34 1.44 -0.11 8.59
C LEU A 34 1.67 1.35 8.19
N ILE A 35 1.77 2.27 9.17
CA ILE A 35 2.10 3.67 8.93
C ILE A 35 3.45 3.79 8.21
N LYS A 36 4.47 3.08 8.66
CA LYS A 36 5.81 3.09 8.06
C LYS A 36 5.79 2.58 6.62
N TRP A 37 5.07 1.50 6.33
CA TRP A 37 4.96 0.96 4.98
C TRP A 37 4.22 1.90 4.03
N ARG A 38 3.10 2.52 4.46
CA ARG A 38 2.40 3.49 3.61
C ARG A 38 3.27 4.72 3.33
N GLN A 39 3.98 5.25 4.33
CA GLN A 39 4.92 6.35 4.12
C GLN A 39 6.02 5.98 3.13
N SER A 40 6.61 4.79 3.24
CA SER A 40 7.61 4.29 2.30
C SER A 40 7.07 4.16 0.88
N ALA A 41 5.88 3.59 0.71
CA ALA A 41 5.26 3.43 -0.60
C ALA A 41 4.99 4.79 -1.28
N TYR A 42 4.44 5.75 -0.52
CA TYR A 42 4.19 7.09 -1.06
C TYR A 42 5.48 7.89 -1.33
N GLN A 43 6.56 7.65 -0.58
CA GLN A 43 7.86 8.24 -0.92
C GLN A 43 8.41 7.71 -2.25
N VAL A 44 8.27 6.42 -2.53
CA VAL A 44 8.66 5.84 -3.82
C VAL A 44 7.78 6.39 -4.95
N ILE A 45 6.47 6.55 -4.72
CA ILE A 45 5.57 7.19 -5.69
C ILE A 45 6.01 8.64 -5.95
N ALA A 46 6.30 9.42 -4.91
CA ALA A 46 6.73 10.81 -5.03
C ALA A 46 8.05 10.93 -5.80
N TRP A 47 9.02 10.06 -5.53
CA TRP A 47 10.28 10.02 -6.28
C TRP A 47 10.05 9.76 -7.78
N ASN A 48 9.21 8.78 -8.13
CA ASN A 48 8.89 8.48 -9.53
C ASN A 48 8.07 9.60 -10.19
N ASN A 49 7.17 10.26 -9.46
CA ASN A 49 6.48 11.46 -9.93
C ASN A 49 7.48 12.58 -10.29
N GLY A 50 8.49 12.81 -9.46
CA GLY A 50 9.56 13.79 -9.74
C GLY A 50 10.32 13.47 -11.03
N ARG A 51 10.62 12.18 -11.29
CA ARG A 51 11.27 11.72 -12.52
C ARG A 51 10.40 11.97 -13.76
N ILE A 52 9.11 11.62 -13.69
CA ILE A 52 8.19 11.89 -14.79
C ILE A 52 8.06 13.38 -15.04
N LYS A 53 7.90 14.18 -13.97
CA LYS A 53 7.81 15.63 -14.07
C LYS A 53 9.03 16.22 -14.80
N ALA A 54 10.23 15.86 -14.40
CA ALA A 54 11.46 16.35 -15.01
C ALA A 54 11.51 16.01 -16.51
N ASN A 55 11.04 14.82 -16.90
CA ASN A 55 10.99 14.38 -18.29
C ASN A 55 9.93 15.12 -19.12
N VAL A 56 8.73 15.33 -18.58
CA VAL A 56 7.65 15.99 -19.35
C VAL A 56 7.80 17.52 -19.41
N GLU A 57 8.65 18.10 -18.56
CA GLU A 57 8.98 19.51 -18.54
C GLU A 57 10.34 19.82 -19.19
N GLY A 58 11.19 18.82 -19.42
CA GLY A 58 12.54 18.94 -19.96
C GLY A 58 12.79 18.03 -21.15
N THR A 59 14.00 17.47 -21.20
CA THR A 59 14.36 16.48 -22.24
C THR A 59 13.71 15.14 -21.94
N TYR A 60 12.86 14.68 -22.85
CA TYR A 60 12.07 13.48 -22.67
C TYR A 60 12.88 12.21 -22.95
N ASN A 61 12.99 11.35 -21.95
CA ASN A 61 13.54 10.01 -22.06
C ASN A 61 12.42 8.97 -21.84
N LYS A 62 11.97 8.35 -22.93
CA LYS A 62 10.88 7.36 -22.91
C LYS A 62 11.14 6.22 -21.91
N GLU A 63 12.34 5.65 -21.91
CA GLU A 63 12.65 4.49 -21.06
C GLU A 63 12.54 4.83 -19.58
N GLU A 64 13.04 5.99 -19.20
CA GLU A 64 12.95 6.48 -17.83
C GLU A 64 11.51 6.70 -17.40
N VAL A 65 10.72 7.35 -18.25
CA VAL A 65 9.29 7.60 -18.00
C VAL A 65 8.51 6.30 -17.88
N VAL A 66 8.74 5.34 -18.78
CA VAL A 66 8.11 4.00 -18.72
C VAL A 66 8.43 3.29 -17.41
N LYS A 67 9.70 3.27 -16.99
CA LYS A 67 10.09 2.65 -15.72
C LYS A 67 9.41 3.33 -14.53
N ALA A 68 9.37 4.65 -14.51
CA ALA A 68 8.75 5.41 -13.43
C ALA A 68 7.22 5.20 -13.38
N ALA A 69 6.54 5.27 -14.52
CA ALA A 69 5.10 5.08 -14.62
C ALA A 69 4.68 3.66 -14.22
N ASN A 70 5.41 2.64 -14.69
CA ASN A 70 5.17 1.24 -14.30
C ASN A 70 5.36 1.02 -12.79
N THR A 71 6.35 1.67 -12.16
CA THR A 71 6.54 1.59 -10.71
C THR A 71 5.37 2.18 -9.95
N ILE A 72 4.84 3.34 -10.39
CA ILE A 72 3.65 3.96 -9.78
C ILE A 72 2.44 3.05 -9.95
N ALA A 73 2.21 2.50 -11.15
CA ALA A 73 1.11 1.59 -11.41
C ALA A 73 1.20 0.30 -10.58
N ALA A 74 2.39 -0.28 -10.45
CA ALA A 74 2.60 -1.47 -9.62
C ALA A 74 2.26 -1.19 -8.15
N LEU A 75 2.70 -0.06 -7.60
CA LEU A 75 2.34 0.34 -6.23
C LEU A 75 0.85 0.62 -6.09
N ALA A 76 0.22 1.31 -7.04
CA ALA A 76 -1.22 1.55 -7.03
C ALA A 76 -2.05 0.26 -6.99
N ASN A 77 -1.58 -0.80 -7.65
CA ASN A 77 -2.22 -2.12 -7.68
C ASN A 77 -1.79 -3.07 -6.55
N SER A 78 -0.86 -2.66 -5.67
CA SER A 78 -0.32 -3.52 -4.61
C SER A 78 -1.20 -3.66 -3.36
N GLY A 79 -2.38 -3.03 -3.35
CA GLY A 79 -3.27 -3.06 -2.19
C GLY A 79 -2.92 -2.02 -1.12
N LEU A 80 -2.40 -0.84 -1.49
CA LEU A 80 -2.04 0.24 -0.56
C LEU A 80 -3.17 0.62 0.41
N GLY A 81 -4.44 0.42 0.04
CA GLY A 81 -5.59 0.67 0.91
C GLY A 81 -5.54 -0.10 2.23
N ALA A 82 -4.98 -1.31 2.23
CA ALA A 82 -4.83 -2.11 3.45
C ALA A 82 -3.89 -1.48 4.49
N LEU A 83 -3.05 -0.54 4.08
CA LEU A 83 -2.15 0.19 4.97
C LEU A 83 -2.85 1.33 5.75
N PHE A 84 -4.12 1.60 5.44
CA PHE A 84 -4.99 2.53 6.14
C PHE A 84 -5.98 1.78 7.04
N ALA A 85 -5.49 0.80 7.79
CA ALA A 85 -6.32 0.04 8.71
C ALA A 85 -6.70 0.87 9.95
N PRO A 86 -7.87 0.59 10.58
CA PRO A 86 -8.21 1.18 11.87
C PRO A 86 -7.07 1.03 12.89
N GLY A 87 -6.84 2.05 13.71
CA GLY A 87 -5.71 2.11 14.65
C GLY A 87 -4.45 2.76 14.06
N THR A 88 -4.48 3.20 12.78
CA THR A 88 -3.37 3.93 12.14
C THR A 88 -3.68 5.42 11.91
N GLU A 89 -4.71 5.95 12.58
CA GLU A 89 -5.12 7.36 12.56
C GLU A 89 -4.09 8.26 13.23
N THR A 90 -3.42 7.71 14.23
CA THR A 90 -2.37 8.35 15.00
C THR A 90 -1.15 7.45 15.09
N GLY A 91 -0.04 7.99 15.56
CA GLY A 91 1.19 7.23 15.73
C GLY A 91 2.26 7.56 14.70
N LYS A 92 3.37 6.85 14.77
CA LYS A 92 4.61 7.17 14.06
C LYS A 92 5.11 6.00 13.23
N GLY A 93 5.42 6.27 11.97
CA GLY A 93 6.22 5.41 11.11
C GLY A 93 7.66 5.93 11.06
N TRP A 94 8.07 6.49 9.91
CA TRP A 94 9.30 7.29 9.80
C TRP A 94 9.15 8.66 10.50
N HIS A 95 7.98 9.22 10.41
CA HIS A 95 7.50 10.45 11.07
C HIS A 95 6.06 10.24 11.53
N ASP A 96 5.50 11.18 12.27
CA ASP A 96 4.11 11.12 12.69
C ASP A 96 3.19 11.07 11.47
N THR A 97 2.06 10.36 11.60
CA THR A 97 1.08 10.30 10.51
C THR A 97 0.40 11.65 10.34
N THR A 98 0.22 12.06 9.08
CA THR A 98 -0.54 13.26 8.71
C THR A 98 -1.94 12.93 8.18
N ALA A 99 -2.35 11.65 8.24
CA ALA A 99 -3.70 11.25 7.87
C ALA A 99 -4.72 11.81 8.85
N LYS A 100 -5.78 12.46 8.33
CA LYS A 100 -6.88 12.95 9.17
C LYS A 100 -7.73 11.77 9.67
N PRO A 101 -8.25 11.80 10.90
CA PRO A 101 -9.12 10.74 11.44
C PRO A 101 -10.36 10.47 10.60
N GLU A 102 -10.84 11.45 9.86
CA GLU A 102 -12.00 11.35 8.97
C GLU A 102 -11.83 10.31 7.86
N LEU A 103 -10.58 10.05 7.44
CA LEU A 103 -10.25 9.02 6.45
C LEU A 103 -10.72 7.63 6.90
N PHE A 104 -10.70 7.35 8.20
CA PHE A 104 -10.97 6.05 8.79
C PHE A 104 -12.44 5.85 9.21
N LYS A 105 -13.28 6.89 9.06
CA LYS A 105 -14.68 6.84 9.44
C LYS A 105 -15.55 6.13 8.39
N PRO A 106 -16.66 5.50 8.79
CA PRO A 106 -17.67 5.03 7.85
C PRO A 106 -18.13 6.17 6.93
N GLY A 107 -18.29 5.88 5.65
CA GLY A 107 -18.66 6.86 4.63
C GLY A 107 -17.49 7.69 4.08
N SER A 108 -16.27 7.42 4.50
CA SER A 108 -15.07 8.00 3.88
C SER A 108 -14.99 7.65 2.40
N LYS A 109 -14.57 8.60 1.57
CA LYS A 109 -14.35 8.44 0.13
C LYS A 109 -12.97 7.87 -0.21
N VAL A 110 -12.23 7.35 0.77
CA VAL A 110 -10.86 6.85 0.55
C VAL A 110 -10.81 5.77 -0.52
N GLY A 111 -11.81 4.89 -0.58
CA GLY A 111 -11.93 3.87 -1.61
C GLY A 111 -12.06 4.45 -3.02
N ASP A 112 -12.88 5.49 -3.18
CA ASP A 112 -13.09 6.16 -4.47
C ASP A 112 -11.80 6.85 -4.93
N TYR A 113 -11.08 7.53 -4.03
CA TYR A 113 -9.79 8.15 -4.34
C TYR A 113 -8.71 7.12 -4.67
N ALA A 114 -8.68 5.99 -3.98
CA ALA A 114 -7.75 4.90 -4.30
C ALA A 114 -8.04 4.29 -5.68
N ALA A 115 -9.32 4.09 -6.02
CA ALA A 115 -9.73 3.60 -7.33
C ALA A 115 -9.37 4.58 -8.44
N ALA A 116 -9.64 5.88 -8.24
CA ALA A 116 -9.28 6.92 -9.19
C ALA A 116 -7.75 7.01 -9.40
N PHE A 117 -6.97 6.97 -8.32
CA PHE A 117 -5.51 6.93 -8.40
C PHE A 117 -5.02 5.72 -9.19
N THR A 118 -5.54 4.53 -8.89
CA THR A 118 -5.16 3.28 -9.57
C THR A 118 -5.48 3.34 -11.06
N LYS A 119 -6.65 3.85 -11.43
CA LYS A 119 -7.05 4.04 -12.83
C LYS A 119 -6.07 4.96 -13.57
N GLU A 120 -5.81 6.15 -13.04
CA GLU A 120 -4.95 7.12 -13.71
C GLU A 120 -3.48 6.69 -13.73
N ALA A 121 -3.02 5.91 -12.74
CA ALA A 121 -1.69 5.32 -12.72
C ALA A 121 -1.51 4.25 -13.81
N ASN A 122 -2.51 3.39 -13.99
CA ASN A 122 -2.50 2.38 -15.06
C ASN A 122 -2.53 3.03 -16.44
N GLU A 123 -3.36 4.05 -16.64
CA GLU A 123 -3.41 4.80 -17.88
C GLU A 123 -2.07 5.51 -18.18
N LEU A 124 -1.43 6.09 -17.17
CA LEU A 124 -0.11 6.70 -17.33
C LEU A 124 0.95 5.68 -17.78
N ALA A 125 0.91 4.46 -17.23
CA ALA A 125 1.82 3.39 -17.63
C ALA A 125 1.61 3.00 -19.10
N GLN A 126 0.36 2.98 -19.58
CA GLN A 126 0.04 2.69 -20.99
C GLN A 126 0.48 3.85 -21.91
N VAL A 127 0.12 5.08 -21.56
CA VAL A 127 0.47 6.27 -22.36
C VAL A 127 2.00 6.45 -22.47
N ALA A 128 2.74 6.18 -21.40
CA ALA A 128 4.20 6.26 -21.40
C ALA A 128 4.84 5.33 -22.47
N GLN A 129 4.24 4.17 -22.73
CA GLN A 129 4.73 3.23 -23.77
C GLN A 129 4.70 3.83 -25.18
N LEU A 130 3.83 4.80 -25.42
CA LEU A 130 3.74 5.47 -26.73
C LEU A 130 4.98 6.34 -27.02
N GLY A 131 5.68 6.84 -25.97
CA GLY A 131 6.83 7.73 -26.11
C GLY A 131 6.45 9.15 -26.52
N ASP A 132 5.17 9.51 -26.39
CA ASP A 132 4.63 10.84 -26.71
C ASP A 132 4.68 11.73 -25.45
N GLN A 133 5.58 12.70 -25.44
CA GLN A 133 5.78 13.62 -24.30
C GLN A 133 4.50 14.41 -23.98
N ALA A 134 3.79 14.90 -24.98
CA ALA A 134 2.60 15.74 -24.78
C ALA A 134 1.45 14.92 -24.14
N LYS A 135 1.17 13.73 -24.66
CA LYS A 135 0.19 12.81 -24.09
C LYS A 135 0.56 12.36 -22.67
N THR A 136 1.84 12.06 -22.46
CA THR A 136 2.35 11.70 -21.14
C THR A 136 2.16 12.85 -20.14
N LYS A 137 2.45 14.09 -20.53
CA LYS A 137 2.25 15.28 -19.70
C LYS A 137 0.79 15.48 -19.33
N GLU A 138 -0.13 15.31 -20.30
CA GLU A 138 -1.57 15.42 -20.07
C GLU A 138 -2.03 14.35 -19.04
N GLN A 139 -1.65 13.08 -19.27
CA GLN A 139 -2.05 12.00 -18.38
C GLN A 139 -1.40 12.10 -16.99
N PHE A 140 -0.17 12.55 -16.90
CA PHE A 140 0.50 12.86 -15.65
C PHE A 140 -0.24 13.95 -14.85
N GLY A 141 -0.78 14.94 -15.54
CA GLY A 141 -1.65 15.95 -14.91
C GLY A 141 -2.94 15.37 -14.34
N LYS A 142 -3.55 14.37 -15.01
CA LYS A 142 -4.73 13.67 -14.49
C LYS A 142 -4.39 12.87 -13.22
N LEU A 143 -3.27 12.14 -13.24
CA LEU A 143 -2.77 11.44 -12.04
C LEU A 143 -2.56 12.41 -10.87
N GLY A 144 -1.91 13.56 -11.10
CA GLY A 144 -1.67 14.58 -10.08
C GLY A 144 -2.96 15.09 -9.42
N LYS A 145 -4.06 15.22 -10.17
CA LYS A 145 -5.35 15.62 -9.63
C LYS A 145 -5.91 14.59 -8.63
N THR A 146 -5.69 13.30 -8.84
CA THR A 146 -6.14 12.27 -7.89
C THR A 146 -5.39 12.35 -6.56
N CYS A 147 -4.09 12.61 -6.61
CA CYS A 147 -3.28 12.83 -5.40
C CYS A 147 -3.79 14.05 -4.62
N LYS A 148 -4.00 15.16 -5.34
CA LYS A 148 -4.48 16.40 -4.72
C LYS A 148 -5.85 16.23 -4.07
N ALA A 149 -6.79 15.58 -4.75
CA ALA A 149 -8.16 15.40 -4.24
C ALA A 149 -8.17 14.65 -2.90
N CYS A 150 -7.44 13.54 -2.78
CA CYS A 150 -7.32 12.79 -1.53
C CYS A 150 -6.62 13.63 -0.43
N HIS A 151 -5.53 14.33 -0.79
CA HIS A 151 -4.78 15.15 0.17
C HIS A 151 -5.59 16.33 0.71
N ASP A 152 -6.40 16.98 -0.12
CA ASP A 152 -7.25 18.10 0.31
C ASP A 152 -8.25 17.65 1.40
N ASP A 153 -8.83 16.46 1.24
CA ASP A 153 -9.81 15.94 2.18
C ASP A 153 -9.17 15.29 3.41
N TYR A 154 -8.10 14.49 3.23
CA TYR A 154 -7.64 13.54 4.23
C TYR A 154 -6.18 13.68 4.69
N LYS A 155 -5.43 14.70 4.24
CA LYS A 155 -4.09 14.98 4.75
C LYS A 155 -4.07 16.30 5.51
N ASN A 156 -3.50 16.29 6.74
CA ASN A 156 -3.20 17.52 7.47
C ASN A 156 -2.12 18.31 6.71
N LYS A 157 -2.24 19.62 6.71
CA LYS A 157 -1.17 20.52 6.22
C LYS A 157 -0.02 20.47 7.23
N GLU A 158 1.16 20.28 6.74
CA GLU A 158 2.40 20.43 7.48
C GLU A 158 2.76 21.91 7.58
#